data_922b15d1793ab43a0f87782c022707e1
#
_entry.id   922b15d1793ab43a0f87782c022707e1
#
_cell.length_a   1.000
_cell.length_b   1.000
_cell.length_c   1.000
_cell.angle_alpha   90.00
_cell.angle_beta   90.00
_cell.angle_gamma   90.00
#
_symmetry.space_group_name_H-M   'P 1'
#
loop_
_entity.id
_entity.type
_entity.pdbx_description
1 polymer ?
#
loop_
_entity_poly.entity_id
_entity_poly.type
_entity_poly.pdbx_seq_one_letter_code
_entity_poly.pdbx_strand_id
1 'polypeptide(L)'
;MSINLELKHLSASTINTFITNRPKWFAQKFCGMKFSGSIHTARGHAVEAGIVKWLECGDMTEAVKTAMAEWDDKITGMEDNLEFRQSIAPLIKVGVEGTDDHEGFSELKVQFGKAKTQEKIEVWLDGCDIPIIGYLDFLYGKRVVDNKVTGRSPSS
;
A
#
# COMPACT_ATOMS: atom_id res chain seq x y z
N MET A 1 8.75 27.19 -14.76
CA MET A 1 8.64 25.77 -14.37
C MET A 1 9.91 25.08 -14.86
N SER A 2 10.79 24.61 -13.97
CA SER A 2 11.99 23.88 -14.38
C SER A 2 11.61 22.42 -14.62
N ILE A 3 11.96 21.90 -15.80
CA ILE A 3 11.76 20.48 -16.11
C ILE A 3 13.00 19.74 -15.63
N ASN A 4 12.82 18.79 -14.69
CA ASN A 4 13.90 17.89 -14.31
C ASN A 4 13.83 16.66 -15.21
N LEU A 5 14.81 16.53 -16.10
CA LEU A 5 14.88 15.42 -17.08
C LEU A 5 15.55 14.16 -16.52
N GLU A 6 15.98 14.16 -15.27
CA GLU A 6 16.66 13.02 -14.65
C GLU A 6 15.67 12.07 -13.97
N LEU A 7 15.51 10.89 -14.54
CA LEU A 7 14.74 9.79 -13.94
C LEU A 7 15.68 8.88 -13.15
N LYS A 8 15.54 8.86 -11.82
CA LYS A 8 16.46 8.13 -10.93
C LYS A 8 16.13 6.65 -10.74
N HIS A 9 14.88 6.27 -10.93
CA HIS A 9 14.40 4.89 -10.81
C HIS A 9 13.02 4.74 -11.47
N LEU A 10 12.66 3.49 -11.73
CA LEU A 10 11.31 3.08 -12.12
C LEU A 10 10.63 2.35 -10.95
N SER A 11 9.31 2.32 -10.94
CA SER A 11 8.49 1.46 -10.09
C SER A 11 7.35 0.85 -10.91
N ALA A 12 6.74 -0.22 -10.43
CA ALA A 12 5.61 -0.85 -11.11
C ALA A 12 4.48 0.15 -11.40
N SER A 13 4.13 1.00 -10.45
CA SER A 13 3.12 2.06 -10.63
C SER A 13 3.56 3.12 -11.66
N THR A 14 4.85 3.47 -11.67
CA THR A 14 5.42 4.41 -12.65
C THR A 14 5.36 3.84 -14.05
N ILE A 15 5.74 2.57 -14.23
CA ILE A 15 5.68 1.86 -15.52
C ILE A 15 4.23 1.75 -15.99
N ASN A 16 3.31 1.34 -15.10
CA ASN A 16 1.89 1.25 -15.43
C ASN A 16 1.30 2.61 -15.85
N THR A 17 1.65 3.69 -15.15
CA THR A 17 1.21 5.04 -15.52
C THR A 17 1.77 5.45 -16.88
N PHE A 18 3.01 5.11 -17.20
CA PHE A 18 3.58 5.36 -18.52
C PHE A 18 2.84 4.62 -19.63
N ILE A 19 2.48 3.37 -19.40
CA ILE A 19 1.75 2.55 -20.39
C ILE A 19 0.32 3.09 -20.59
N THR A 20 -0.38 3.43 -19.51
CA THR A 20 -1.80 3.77 -19.54
C THR A 20 -2.08 5.25 -19.77
N ASN A 21 -1.19 6.15 -19.32
CA ASN A 21 -1.38 7.62 -19.40
C ASN A 21 -0.04 8.35 -19.42
N ARG A 22 0.59 8.39 -20.59
CA ARG A 22 1.89 9.06 -20.80
C ARG A 22 1.91 10.55 -20.42
N PRO A 23 0.88 11.37 -20.74
CA PRO A 23 0.85 12.77 -20.33
C PRO A 23 0.88 12.93 -18.79
N LYS A 24 0.09 12.13 -18.07
CA LYS A 24 0.10 12.11 -16.60
C LYS A 24 1.47 11.70 -16.06
N TRP A 25 2.06 10.65 -16.62
CA TRP A 25 3.39 10.20 -16.25
C TRP A 25 4.44 11.31 -16.42
N PHE A 26 4.44 11.97 -17.58
CA PHE A 26 5.36 13.07 -17.84
C PHE A 26 5.17 14.24 -16.86
N ALA A 27 3.91 14.65 -16.63
CA ALA A 27 3.60 15.71 -15.68
C ALA A 27 4.08 15.39 -14.25
N GLN A 28 3.91 14.14 -13.82
CA GLN A 28 4.38 13.70 -12.50
C GLN A 28 5.90 13.66 -12.39
N LYS A 29 6.58 13.11 -13.39
CA LYS A 29 8.01 12.81 -13.31
C LYS A 29 8.91 14.00 -13.64
N PHE A 30 8.51 14.82 -14.59
CA PHE A 30 9.35 15.90 -15.10
C PHE A 30 8.83 17.30 -14.76
N CYS A 31 7.52 17.46 -14.58
CA CYS A 31 6.95 18.76 -14.20
C CYS A 31 6.67 18.87 -12.70
N GLY A 32 6.93 17.82 -11.91
CA GLY A 32 6.71 17.80 -10.47
C GLY A 32 5.24 17.92 -10.05
N MET A 33 4.30 17.64 -10.96
CA MET A 33 2.87 17.70 -10.66
C MET A 33 2.49 16.54 -9.73
N LYS A 34 1.86 16.87 -8.60
CA LYS A 34 1.27 15.88 -7.70
C LYS A 34 -0.20 15.71 -8.07
N PHE A 35 -0.63 14.47 -8.21
CA PHE A 35 -2.04 14.13 -8.35
C PHE A 35 -2.51 13.54 -7.03
N SER A 36 -3.60 14.07 -6.50
CA SER A 36 -4.21 13.56 -5.27
C SER A 36 -4.54 12.08 -5.41
N GLY A 37 -4.31 11.32 -4.36
CA GLY A 37 -4.79 9.95 -4.25
C GLY A 37 -6.32 9.90 -4.32
N SER A 38 -6.87 8.71 -4.52
CA SER A 38 -8.31 8.49 -4.39
C SER A 38 -8.65 8.12 -2.94
N ILE A 39 -9.92 8.31 -2.57
CA ILE A 39 -10.43 7.87 -1.28
C ILE A 39 -10.26 6.36 -1.07
N HIS A 40 -10.29 5.56 -2.15
CA HIS A 40 -9.98 4.12 -2.11
C HIS A 40 -8.53 3.87 -1.71
N THR A 41 -7.59 4.69 -2.22
CA THR A 41 -6.18 4.60 -1.87
C THR A 41 -5.96 4.98 -0.40
N ALA A 42 -6.63 6.03 0.08
CA ALA A 42 -6.59 6.43 1.49
C ALA A 42 -7.06 5.31 2.41
N ARG A 43 -8.17 4.63 2.06
CA ARG A 43 -8.66 3.47 2.82
C ARG A 43 -7.64 2.32 2.85
N GLY A 44 -7.01 2.02 1.71
CA GLY A 44 -5.97 0.99 1.64
C GLY A 44 -4.81 1.28 2.59
N HIS A 45 -4.28 2.49 2.56
CA HIS A 45 -3.21 2.92 3.48
C HIS A 45 -3.62 2.86 4.94
N ALA A 46 -4.83 3.30 5.27
CA ALA A 46 -5.34 3.24 6.65
C ALA A 46 -5.43 1.79 7.17
N VAL A 47 -5.98 0.87 6.36
CA VAL A 47 -6.07 -0.55 6.74
C VAL A 47 -4.67 -1.16 6.90
N GLU A 48 -3.75 -0.89 5.98
CA GLU A 48 -2.37 -1.36 6.07
C GLU A 48 -1.67 -0.85 7.34
N ALA A 49 -1.78 0.45 7.64
CA ALA A 49 -1.22 1.04 8.87
C ALA A 49 -1.78 0.38 10.13
N GLY A 50 -3.08 0.06 10.15
CA GLY A 50 -3.70 -0.69 11.23
C GLY A 50 -3.14 -2.10 11.39
N ILE A 51 -3.00 -2.86 10.29
CA ILE A 51 -2.42 -4.21 10.31
C ILE A 51 -0.97 -4.18 10.79
N VAL A 52 -0.15 -3.24 10.29
CA VAL A 52 1.24 -3.06 10.74
C VAL A 52 1.28 -2.81 12.25
N LYS A 53 0.42 -1.92 12.75
CA LYS A 53 0.34 -1.61 14.18
C LYS A 53 -0.05 -2.83 15.00
N TRP A 54 -1.02 -3.61 14.54
CA TRP A 54 -1.40 -4.85 15.21
C TRP A 54 -0.25 -5.87 15.24
N LEU A 55 0.48 -6.02 14.15
CA LEU A 55 1.66 -6.91 14.11
C LEU A 55 2.72 -6.52 15.13
N GLU A 56 2.86 -5.21 15.41
CA GLU A 56 3.82 -4.69 16.40
C GLU A 56 3.39 -4.97 17.84
N CYS A 57 2.14 -4.66 18.22
CA CYS A 57 1.69 -4.65 19.61
C CYS A 57 0.65 -5.72 19.97
N GLY A 58 -0.01 -6.34 18.99
CA GLY A 58 -1.08 -7.32 19.20
C GLY A 58 -2.40 -6.73 19.70
N ASP A 59 -2.53 -5.41 19.73
CA ASP A 59 -3.71 -4.70 20.26
C ASP A 59 -4.56 -4.14 19.13
N MET A 60 -5.79 -4.65 19.01
CA MET A 60 -6.75 -4.24 17.98
C MET A 60 -7.21 -2.78 18.18
N THR A 61 -7.31 -2.31 19.41
CA THR A 61 -7.72 -0.93 19.71
C THR A 61 -6.68 0.07 19.21
N GLU A 62 -5.39 -0.19 19.48
CA GLU A 62 -4.30 0.65 18.99
C GLU A 62 -4.15 0.53 17.46
N ALA A 63 -4.41 -0.63 16.88
CA ALA A 63 -4.43 -0.82 15.43
C ALA A 63 -5.49 0.05 14.76
N VAL A 64 -6.73 0.01 15.25
CA VAL A 64 -7.83 0.83 14.71
C VAL A 64 -7.56 2.32 14.91
N LYS A 65 -7.07 2.73 16.07
CA LYS A 65 -6.71 4.13 16.34
C LYS A 65 -5.64 4.65 15.37
N THR A 66 -4.59 3.86 15.12
CA THR A 66 -3.54 4.19 14.15
C THR A 66 -4.11 4.31 12.73
N ALA A 67 -4.96 3.38 12.34
CA ALA A 67 -5.62 3.40 11.04
C ALA A 67 -6.51 4.64 10.85
N MET A 68 -7.26 5.04 11.88
CA MET A 68 -8.09 6.23 11.82
C MET A 68 -7.26 7.52 11.69
N ALA A 69 -6.13 7.60 12.40
CA ALA A 69 -5.21 8.74 12.25
C ALA A 69 -4.61 8.82 10.83
N GLU A 70 -4.23 7.68 10.25
CA GLU A 70 -3.74 7.60 8.86
C GLU A 70 -4.85 7.99 7.87
N TRP A 71 -6.10 7.54 8.08
CA TRP A 71 -7.25 7.95 7.29
C TRP A 71 -7.44 9.45 7.30
N ASP A 72 -7.52 10.07 8.48
CA ASP A 72 -7.75 11.51 8.65
C ASP A 72 -6.63 12.34 7.96
N ASP A 73 -5.37 11.88 8.01
CA ASP A 73 -4.25 12.50 7.29
C ASP A 73 -4.44 12.41 5.76
N LYS A 74 -4.75 11.23 5.26
CA LYS A 74 -4.83 10.97 3.80
C LYS A 74 -6.03 11.59 3.11
N ILE A 75 -7.15 11.80 3.82
CA ILE A 75 -8.35 12.44 3.26
C ILE A 75 -8.30 13.96 3.37
N THR A 76 -7.27 14.55 3.96
CA THR A 76 -7.14 16.01 4.07
C THR A 76 -7.30 16.67 2.70
N GLY A 77 -8.32 17.52 2.55
CA GLY A 77 -8.67 18.16 1.27
C GLY A 77 -9.53 17.31 0.33
N MET A 78 -10.02 16.16 0.76
CA MET A 78 -11.02 15.35 0.06
C MET A 78 -12.35 15.40 0.83
N GLU A 79 -13.44 15.02 0.15
CA GLU A 79 -14.72 14.79 0.81
C GLU A 79 -14.65 13.48 1.60
N ASP A 80 -14.99 13.53 2.90
CA ASP A 80 -15.01 12.32 3.74
C ASP A 80 -16.16 11.41 3.31
N ASN A 81 -15.88 10.11 3.31
CA ASN A 81 -16.87 9.07 3.01
C ASN A 81 -17.06 8.19 4.23
N LEU A 82 -18.21 8.39 4.90
CA LEU A 82 -18.53 7.69 6.15
C LEU A 82 -18.55 6.17 5.99
N GLU A 83 -19.03 5.65 4.87
CA GLU A 83 -19.05 4.21 4.58
C GLU A 83 -17.64 3.64 4.53
N PHE A 84 -16.72 4.31 3.83
CA PHE A 84 -15.33 3.89 3.78
C PHE A 84 -14.65 3.98 5.13
N ARG A 85 -14.87 5.06 5.86
CA ARG A 85 -14.36 5.23 7.22
C ARG A 85 -14.82 4.09 8.13
N GLN A 86 -16.10 3.78 8.12
CA GLN A 86 -16.68 2.70 8.93
C GLN A 86 -16.18 1.30 8.53
N SER A 87 -15.77 1.11 7.27
CA SER A 87 -15.24 -0.17 6.79
C SER A 87 -13.81 -0.47 7.27
N ILE A 88 -13.05 0.51 7.76
CA ILE A 88 -11.63 0.34 8.09
C ILE A 88 -11.45 -0.69 9.22
N ALA A 89 -12.13 -0.53 10.34
CA ALA A 89 -11.98 -1.45 11.47
C ALA A 89 -12.40 -2.90 11.14
N PRO A 90 -13.53 -3.17 10.46
CA PRO A 90 -13.86 -4.51 9.97
C PRO A 90 -12.80 -5.09 9.02
N LEU A 91 -12.23 -4.29 8.13
CA LEU A 91 -11.21 -4.75 7.19
C LEU A 91 -9.90 -5.11 7.89
N ILE A 92 -9.49 -4.35 8.92
CA ILE A 92 -8.33 -4.71 9.75
C ILE A 92 -8.59 -6.04 10.45
N LYS A 93 -9.80 -6.22 11.03
CA LYS A 93 -10.17 -7.45 11.71
C LYS A 93 -10.09 -8.65 10.78
N VAL A 94 -10.68 -8.54 9.58
CA VAL A 94 -10.63 -9.61 8.56
C VAL A 94 -9.18 -9.88 8.13
N GLY A 95 -8.37 -8.86 7.90
CA GLY A 95 -6.96 -9.04 7.57
C GLY A 95 -6.18 -9.77 8.66
N VAL A 96 -6.44 -9.44 9.93
CA VAL A 96 -5.77 -10.08 11.08
C VAL A 96 -6.24 -11.52 11.32
N GLU A 97 -7.54 -11.75 11.31
CA GLU A 97 -8.15 -13.05 11.63
C GLU A 97 -8.16 -14.02 10.42
N GLY A 98 -8.17 -13.48 9.21
CA GLY A 98 -8.34 -14.26 7.99
C GLY A 98 -9.81 -14.52 7.65
N THR A 99 -10.02 -15.38 6.68
CA THR A 99 -11.33 -15.91 6.24
C THR A 99 -11.20 -17.41 6.02
N ASP A 100 -12.31 -18.09 5.74
CA ASP A 100 -12.30 -19.54 5.44
C ASP A 100 -11.37 -19.89 4.25
N ASP A 101 -11.17 -18.95 3.32
CA ASP A 101 -10.38 -19.16 2.11
C ASP A 101 -8.96 -18.58 2.19
N HIS A 102 -8.67 -17.73 3.19
CA HIS A 102 -7.40 -16.98 3.27
C HIS A 102 -6.87 -16.91 4.69
N GLU A 103 -5.59 -17.25 4.87
CA GLU A 103 -4.87 -17.11 6.14
C GLU A 103 -4.82 -15.64 6.57
N GLY A 104 -5.10 -15.39 7.85
CA GLY A 104 -4.95 -14.07 8.46
C GLY A 104 -3.52 -13.79 8.91
N PHE A 105 -3.21 -12.51 9.16
CA PHE A 105 -1.90 -12.10 9.69
C PHE A 105 -1.59 -12.71 11.05
N SER A 106 -2.60 -13.09 11.84
CA SER A 106 -2.42 -13.81 13.11
C SER A 106 -1.80 -15.19 12.92
N GLU A 107 -2.28 -15.95 11.93
CA GLU A 107 -1.72 -17.27 11.57
C GLU A 107 -0.32 -17.14 11.01
N LEU A 108 -0.11 -16.19 10.10
CA LEU A 108 1.21 -15.91 9.52
C LEU A 108 2.23 -15.55 10.59
N LYS A 109 1.83 -14.77 11.60
CA LYS A 109 2.68 -14.40 12.72
C LYS A 109 3.06 -15.63 13.59
N VAL A 110 2.13 -16.55 13.80
CA VAL A 110 2.39 -17.80 14.53
C VAL A 110 3.32 -18.72 13.73
N GLN A 111 3.07 -18.87 12.43
CA GLN A 111 3.83 -19.78 11.56
C GLN A 111 5.25 -19.29 11.27
N PHE A 112 5.42 -18.00 10.98
CA PHE A 112 6.65 -17.44 10.42
C PHE A 112 7.31 -16.38 11.31
N GLY A 113 6.70 -16.02 12.44
CA GLY A 113 7.21 -15.02 13.36
C GLY A 113 6.98 -13.59 12.88
N LYS A 114 7.95 -12.70 13.11
CA LYS A 114 7.81 -11.27 12.84
C LYS A 114 7.97 -10.98 11.34
N ALA A 115 7.02 -10.29 10.75
CA ALA A 115 7.13 -9.74 9.41
C ALA A 115 8.12 -8.57 9.37
N LYS A 116 8.84 -8.42 8.25
CA LYS A 116 9.40 -7.14 7.83
C LYS A 116 8.35 -6.44 6.98
N THR A 117 8.15 -5.14 7.21
CA THR A 117 7.17 -4.33 6.51
C THR A 117 7.86 -3.32 5.61
N GLN A 118 7.27 -3.02 4.45
CA GLN A 118 7.79 -2.06 3.48
C GLN A 118 9.26 -2.31 3.09
N GLU A 119 9.62 -3.59 2.92
CA GLU A 119 10.99 -3.98 2.55
C GLU A 119 11.29 -3.55 1.11
N LYS A 120 12.26 -2.67 0.95
CA LYS A 120 12.69 -2.18 -0.36
C LYS A 120 13.37 -3.28 -1.16
N ILE A 121 12.92 -3.49 -2.39
CA ILE A 121 13.63 -4.28 -3.39
C ILE A 121 14.14 -3.38 -4.50
N GLU A 122 15.31 -3.72 -5.04
CA GLU A 122 15.94 -2.99 -6.12
C GLU A 122 16.47 -4.00 -7.15
N VAL A 123 16.02 -3.86 -8.39
CA VAL A 123 16.38 -4.75 -9.48
C VAL A 123 17.01 -3.96 -10.62
N TRP A 124 18.20 -4.37 -11.03
CA TRP A 124 18.89 -3.83 -12.20
C TRP A 124 18.67 -4.79 -13.39
N LEU A 125 18.20 -4.25 -14.50
CA LEU A 125 18.02 -5.00 -15.73
C LEU A 125 19.16 -4.66 -16.69
N ASP A 126 19.62 -5.68 -17.43
CA ASP A 126 20.64 -5.49 -18.46
C ASP A 126 20.16 -4.46 -19.50
N GLY A 127 21.01 -3.49 -19.78
CA GLY A 127 20.70 -2.40 -20.72
C GLY A 127 19.85 -1.27 -20.14
N CYS A 128 19.58 -1.26 -18.82
CA CYS A 128 18.91 -0.17 -18.13
C CYS A 128 19.89 0.56 -17.20
N ASP A 129 20.03 1.88 -17.38
CA ASP A 129 20.90 2.73 -16.55
C ASP A 129 20.30 3.12 -15.20
N ILE A 130 19.05 2.76 -14.95
CA ILE A 130 18.31 3.06 -13.72
C ILE A 130 17.63 1.81 -13.18
N PRO A 131 17.57 1.65 -11.84
CA PRO A 131 16.96 0.48 -11.22
C PRO A 131 15.42 0.52 -11.25
N ILE A 132 14.83 -0.65 -11.16
CA ILE A 132 13.42 -0.82 -10.78
C ILE A 132 13.37 -0.97 -9.27
N ILE A 133 12.61 -0.09 -8.60
CA ILE A 133 12.41 -0.12 -7.15
C ILE A 133 10.96 -0.53 -6.85
N GLY A 134 10.81 -1.45 -5.91
CA GLY A 134 9.54 -1.85 -5.33
C GLY A 134 9.64 -1.90 -3.81
N TYR A 135 8.48 -1.99 -3.17
CA TYR A 135 8.36 -2.22 -1.74
C TYR A 135 7.44 -3.42 -1.53
N LEU A 136 7.88 -4.36 -0.71
CA LEU A 136 7.08 -5.51 -0.30
C LEU A 136 6.28 -5.09 0.93
N ASP A 137 4.96 -5.22 0.89
CA ASP A 137 4.12 -4.83 2.03
C ASP A 137 4.51 -5.61 3.28
N PHE A 138 4.58 -6.94 3.17
CA PHE A 138 4.99 -7.82 4.26
C PHE A 138 5.91 -8.94 3.76
N LEU A 139 7.00 -9.16 4.47
CA LEU A 139 7.96 -10.23 4.17
C LEU A 139 8.17 -11.12 5.40
N TYR A 140 7.76 -12.38 5.31
CA TYR A 140 7.97 -13.44 6.30
C TYR A 140 9.04 -14.42 5.80
N GLY A 141 10.29 -14.21 6.18
CA GLY A 141 11.40 -15.01 5.67
C GLY A 141 11.52 -14.91 4.14
N LYS A 142 11.03 -15.92 3.42
CA LYS A 142 10.99 -15.96 1.93
C LYS A 142 9.57 -15.77 1.36
N ARG A 143 8.55 -15.64 2.21
CA ARG A 143 7.16 -15.47 1.81
C ARG A 143 6.80 -14.00 1.73
N VAL A 144 6.36 -13.55 0.56
CA VAL A 144 5.83 -12.19 0.36
C VAL A 144 4.32 -12.24 0.50
N VAL A 145 3.77 -11.31 1.27
CA VAL A 145 2.33 -11.09 1.40
C VAL A 145 2.03 -9.66 0.99
N ASP A 146 1.10 -9.50 0.06
CA ASP A 146 0.61 -8.22 -0.44
C ASP A 146 -0.83 -8.03 0.06
N ASN A 147 -1.10 -6.90 0.70
CA ASN A 147 -2.42 -6.60 1.25
C ASN A 147 -3.21 -5.73 0.29
N LYS A 148 -4.32 -6.26 -0.25
CA LYS A 148 -5.18 -5.53 -1.17
C LYS A 148 -6.56 -5.30 -0.59
N VAL A 149 -6.88 -4.03 -0.34
CA VAL A 149 -8.24 -3.62 0.00
C VAL A 149 -8.99 -3.31 -1.29
N THR A 150 -9.80 -4.25 -1.74
CA THR A 150 -10.58 -4.10 -2.97
C THR A 150 -12.08 -4.10 -2.67
N GLY A 151 -12.86 -3.40 -3.49
CA GLY A 151 -14.33 -3.48 -3.46
C GLY A 151 -14.89 -4.61 -4.33
N ARG A 152 -14.03 -5.45 -4.92
CA ARG A 152 -14.42 -6.56 -5.79
C ARG A 152 -13.60 -7.79 -5.41
N SER A 153 -14.25 -8.97 -5.42
CA SER A 153 -13.51 -10.22 -5.33
C SER A 153 -12.53 -10.33 -6.49
N PRO A 154 -11.32 -10.88 -6.27
CA PRO A 154 -10.43 -11.19 -7.37
C PRO A 154 -11.17 -12.05 -8.39
N SER A 155 -11.15 -11.67 -9.66
CA SER A 155 -11.63 -12.55 -10.72
C SER A 155 -10.67 -13.73 -10.81
N SER A 156 -11.19 -14.93 -10.60
CA SER A 156 -10.52 -16.20 -10.86
C SER A 156 -10.17 -16.32 -12.34
#